data_680398c9d8f390492bcd35467298c4af
#
_entry.id   680398c9d8f390492bcd35467298c4af
#
_cell.length_a   1.000
_cell.length_b   1.000
_cell.length_c   1.000
_cell.angle_alpha   90.00
_cell.angle_beta   90.00
_cell.angle_gamma   90.00
#
_symmetry.space_group_name_H-M   'P 1'
#
loop_
_entity.id
_entity.type
_entity.pdbx_description
1 polymer ?
#
loop_
_entity_poly.entity_id
_entity_poly.type
_entity_poly.pdbx_seq_one_letter_code
_entity_poly.pdbx_strand_id
1 'polypeptide(L)'
;MPVLLWGRPGVGKSSFIEGLANEQLPVTTLIASIHDPTDFSGLPVLEDGRVRYAVPRWVDDFTDDGDGILFLDELSTAPPSVQSALLRVVFERKVGFHPLPSGVRIVAAANPPDLMVGGWELSPPLRNRFVHLDWDIPTDLYVHSLTSGWETGELPEVEAKAHAEKLRFFQTRIAGFLRVKPDALHANPEENKYGFASPRSWDFTAALVATSDLLGYRINDEANNQVLFELATGCLGEATAIMLLEYLRNLRLPDPVDVLTGQVIVPLEELDDSELFVLFAGLNDHLKKELDSDRLLPWSDPYLALAGRAFKDGRRDVIFVPLKELASTTWLVRLMAKGQAAGPEKFAIISASINSLFSDEGLREFIEVLS
;
A
#
# COMPACT_ATOMS: atom_id res chain seq x y z
N MET A 1 5.61 5.10 5.66
CA MET A 1 5.14 4.03 6.55
C MET A 1 6.14 3.86 7.68
N PRO A 2 5.73 3.72 8.95
CA PRO A 2 6.62 3.39 10.04
C PRO A 2 7.15 1.96 9.94
N VAL A 3 8.41 1.74 10.34
CA VAL A 3 9.08 0.43 10.32
C VAL A 3 9.49 0.04 11.73
N LEU A 4 9.31 -1.23 12.09
CA LEU A 4 9.75 -1.80 13.37
C LEU A 4 10.73 -2.96 13.13
N LEU A 5 11.96 -2.78 13.61
CA LEU A 5 13.03 -3.75 13.52
C LEU A 5 13.02 -4.67 14.75
N TRP A 6 12.80 -5.96 14.54
CA TRP A 6 12.90 -6.99 15.56
C TRP A 6 14.26 -7.67 15.49
N GLY A 7 14.99 -7.68 16.58
CA GLY A 7 16.28 -8.35 16.57
C GLY A 7 16.84 -8.48 17.99
N ARG A 8 17.76 -9.41 18.18
CA ARG A 8 18.40 -9.65 19.48
C ARG A 8 19.13 -8.40 19.99
N PRO A 9 19.29 -8.25 21.32
CA PRO A 9 20.16 -7.21 21.85
C PRO A 9 21.57 -7.32 21.28
N GLY A 10 22.17 -6.18 20.91
CA GLY A 10 23.54 -6.12 20.40
C GLY A 10 23.76 -6.49 18.94
N VAL A 11 22.69 -6.77 18.13
CA VAL A 11 22.83 -7.07 16.69
C VAL A 11 22.97 -5.81 15.80
N GLY A 12 23.20 -4.63 16.39
CA GLY A 12 23.52 -3.42 15.66
C GLY A 12 22.32 -2.65 15.07
N LYS A 13 21.08 -2.89 15.52
CA LYS A 13 19.88 -2.13 15.06
C LYS A 13 20.06 -0.62 15.19
N SER A 14 20.39 -0.16 16.39
CA SER A 14 20.56 1.27 16.69
C SER A 14 21.75 1.85 15.91
N SER A 15 22.89 1.15 15.90
CA SER A 15 24.09 1.60 15.19
C SER A 15 23.86 1.72 13.68
N PHE A 16 23.03 0.84 13.08
CA PHE A 16 22.69 0.92 11.67
C PHE A 16 21.85 2.17 11.38
N ILE A 17 20.78 2.41 12.17
CA ILE A 17 19.90 3.56 11.96
C ILE A 17 20.66 4.88 12.21
N GLU A 18 21.46 4.95 13.28
CA GLU A 18 22.29 6.12 13.59
C GLU A 18 23.36 6.35 12.52
N GLY A 19 23.89 5.28 11.93
CA GLY A 19 24.85 5.35 10.83
C GLY A 19 24.29 5.92 9.51
N LEU A 20 22.95 6.04 9.38
CA LEU A 20 22.31 6.71 8.24
C LEU A 20 22.32 8.24 8.36
N ALA A 21 22.67 8.77 9.56
CA ALA A 21 22.67 10.20 9.83
C ALA A 21 23.68 10.96 8.94
N ASN A 22 23.22 12.00 8.32
CA ASN A 22 24.05 12.98 7.60
C ASN A 22 23.41 14.37 7.67
N GLU A 23 24.02 15.38 7.06
CA GLU A 23 23.53 16.78 7.08
C GLU A 23 22.13 16.93 6.48
N GLN A 24 21.72 16.05 5.55
CA GLN A 24 20.42 16.09 4.87
C GLN A 24 19.40 15.15 5.52
N LEU A 25 19.84 14.17 6.29
CA LEU A 25 19.01 13.18 6.97
C LEU A 25 19.39 13.08 8.45
N PRO A 26 18.98 14.03 9.30
CA PRO A 26 19.21 13.95 10.73
C PRO A 26 18.46 12.74 11.33
N VAL A 27 19.09 12.09 12.31
CA VAL A 27 18.49 10.99 13.08
C VAL A 27 18.37 11.44 14.54
N THR A 28 17.14 11.46 15.04
CA THR A 28 16.85 11.72 16.45
C THR A 28 16.43 10.44 17.11
N THR A 29 17.26 9.94 18.03
CA THR A 29 17.03 8.68 18.76
C THR A 29 16.35 8.97 20.10
N LEU A 30 15.20 8.31 20.35
CA LEU A 30 14.48 8.33 21.62
C LEU A 30 14.36 6.92 22.15
N ILE A 31 14.93 6.66 23.34
CA ILE A 31 14.80 5.37 24.02
C ILE A 31 13.44 5.36 24.73
N ALA A 32 12.48 4.62 24.17
CA ALA A 32 11.08 4.68 24.59
C ALA A 32 10.84 4.32 26.06
N SER A 33 11.70 3.50 26.65
CA SER A 33 11.56 3.03 28.03
C SER A 33 11.91 4.07 29.11
N ILE A 34 12.72 5.08 28.77
CA ILE A 34 13.16 6.11 29.75
C ILE A 34 12.37 7.41 29.65
N HIS A 35 11.43 7.50 28.73
CA HIS A 35 10.60 8.68 28.50
C HIS A 35 9.24 8.57 29.18
N ASP A 36 8.70 9.71 29.58
CA ASP A 36 7.33 9.84 30.05
C ASP A 36 6.33 10.06 28.89
N PRO A 37 5.03 9.75 29.05
CA PRO A 37 4.03 10.02 28.03
C PRO A 37 3.99 11.48 27.55
N THR A 38 4.35 12.43 28.40
CA THR A 38 4.40 13.86 28.08
C THR A 38 5.50 14.22 27.08
N ASP A 39 6.56 13.41 26.99
CA ASP A 39 7.62 13.58 25.99
C ASP A 39 7.16 13.27 24.57
N PHE A 40 6.02 12.59 24.43
CA PHE A 40 5.39 12.26 23.15
C PHE A 40 4.07 13.01 22.91
N SER A 41 3.37 13.39 23.98
CA SER A 41 2.08 14.08 23.88
C SER A 41 2.18 15.61 24.06
N GLY A 42 3.35 16.11 24.45
CA GLY A 42 3.57 17.49 24.86
C GLY A 42 3.14 17.75 26.32
N LEU A 43 3.71 18.77 26.91
CA LEU A 43 3.41 19.20 28.28
C LEU A 43 2.30 20.25 28.28
N PRO A 44 1.18 20.06 29.00
CA PRO A 44 0.14 21.08 29.09
C PRO A 44 0.66 22.30 29.90
N VAL A 45 0.61 23.46 29.30
CA VAL A 45 0.97 24.75 29.91
C VAL A 45 -0.23 25.70 29.85
N LEU A 46 -0.40 26.52 30.87
CA LEU A 46 -1.44 27.55 30.89
C LEU A 46 -0.88 28.85 30.28
N GLU A 47 -1.47 29.31 29.19
CA GLU A 47 -1.09 30.54 28.50
C GLU A 47 -2.38 31.29 28.14
N ASP A 48 -2.49 32.57 28.54
CA ASP A 48 -3.66 33.42 28.32
C ASP A 48 -5.01 32.78 28.73
N GLY A 49 -5.04 32.05 29.85
CA GLY A 49 -6.23 31.37 30.36
C GLY A 49 -6.68 30.15 29.54
N ARG A 50 -5.84 29.68 28.62
CA ARG A 50 -6.06 28.46 27.80
C ARG A 50 -4.93 27.47 28.01
N VAL A 51 -5.26 26.19 27.91
CA VAL A 51 -4.26 25.12 27.92
C VAL A 51 -3.66 25.02 26.51
N ARG A 52 -2.34 25.19 26.42
CA ARG A 52 -1.54 24.85 25.25
C ARG A 52 -0.63 23.65 25.58
N TYR A 53 -0.12 22.98 24.57
CA TYR A 53 0.82 21.89 24.76
C TYR A 53 2.18 22.35 24.22
N ALA A 54 3.13 22.53 25.15
CA ALA A 54 4.52 22.76 24.81
C ALA A 54 5.12 21.48 24.25
N VAL A 55 5.76 21.57 23.09
CA VAL A 55 6.42 20.42 22.46
C VAL A 55 7.79 20.17 23.08
N PRO A 56 8.24 18.93 23.18
CA PRO A 56 9.58 18.61 23.66
C PRO A 56 10.65 19.06 22.65
N ARG A 57 11.84 19.36 23.16
CA ARG A 57 12.93 19.92 22.36
C ARG A 57 13.37 19.05 21.16
N TRP A 58 13.23 17.74 21.26
CA TRP A 58 13.63 16.85 20.16
C TRP A 58 12.84 17.08 18.85
N VAL A 59 11.68 17.75 18.92
CA VAL A 59 10.91 18.15 17.74
C VAL A 59 11.65 19.20 16.92
N ASP A 60 12.43 20.03 17.57
CA ASP A 60 13.22 21.10 16.93
C ASP A 60 14.41 20.57 16.11
N ASP A 61 14.75 19.26 16.26
CA ASP A 61 15.80 18.62 15.46
C ASP A 61 15.37 18.45 13.99
N PHE A 62 14.06 18.57 13.71
CA PHE A 62 13.50 18.45 12.37
C PHE A 62 13.04 19.79 11.85
N THR A 63 13.52 20.19 10.66
CA THR A 63 13.05 21.40 9.97
C THR A 63 11.74 21.14 9.25
N ASP A 64 10.90 22.18 9.08
CA ASP A 64 9.55 22.05 8.52
C ASP A 64 9.49 21.37 7.14
N ASP A 65 10.49 21.61 6.30
CA ASP A 65 10.59 21.07 4.94
C ASP A 65 11.70 20.00 4.79
N GLY A 66 12.31 19.57 5.91
CA GLY A 66 13.43 18.64 5.92
C GLY A 66 13.03 17.17 5.98
N ASP A 67 13.91 16.33 5.45
CA ASP A 67 13.90 14.89 5.71
C ASP A 67 14.51 14.61 7.08
N GLY A 68 14.19 13.46 7.69
CA GLY A 68 14.77 13.03 8.95
C GLY A 68 14.29 11.65 9.37
N ILE A 69 14.91 11.08 10.39
CA ILE A 69 14.50 9.83 11.00
C ILE A 69 14.23 10.07 12.49
N LEU A 70 12.99 9.84 12.91
CA LEU A 70 12.66 9.67 14.32
C LEU A 70 12.84 8.19 14.64
N PHE A 71 13.88 7.88 15.43
CA PHE A 71 14.17 6.52 15.82
C PHE A 71 13.71 6.26 17.27
N LEU A 72 12.75 5.33 17.42
CA LEU A 72 12.18 4.90 18.69
C LEU A 72 12.86 3.59 19.13
N ASP A 73 13.91 3.69 19.91
CA ASP A 73 14.65 2.52 20.36
C ASP A 73 14.00 1.88 21.62
N GLU A 74 14.24 0.60 21.80
CA GLU A 74 13.73 -0.20 22.91
C GLU A 74 12.19 -0.15 23.09
N LEU A 75 11.44 -0.12 21.97
CA LEU A 75 9.98 0.05 22.01
C LEU A 75 9.27 -1.04 22.82
N SER A 76 9.79 -2.28 22.85
CA SER A 76 9.23 -3.39 23.62
C SER A 76 9.38 -3.27 25.15
N THR A 77 10.21 -2.34 25.64
CA THR A 77 10.36 -2.06 27.06
C THR A 77 9.55 -0.83 27.52
N ALA A 78 8.89 -0.14 26.58
CA ALA A 78 8.05 1.02 26.88
C ALA A 78 6.78 0.63 27.63
N PRO A 79 6.47 1.28 28.77
CA PRO A 79 5.22 1.05 29.50
C PRO A 79 3.98 1.31 28.65
N PRO A 80 2.81 0.68 28.94
CA PRO A 80 1.58 0.88 28.17
C PRO A 80 1.14 2.33 28.04
N SER A 81 1.41 3.19 29.03
CA SER A 81 1.13 4.62 28.97
C SER A 81 1.95 5.35 27.91
N VAL A 82 3.23 4.99 27.78
CA VAL A 82 4.15 5.51 26.75
C VAL A 82 3.74 4.97 25.37
N GLN A 83 3.42 3.68 25.27
CA GLN A 83 2.90 3.10 24.02
C GLN A 83 1.63 3.82 23.53
N SER A 84 0.74 4.20 24.46
CA SER A 84 -0.48 4.95 24.16
C SER A 84 -0.18 6.36 23.62
N ALA A 85 0.80 7.05 24.19
CA ALA A 85 1.24 8.36 23.71
C ALA A 85 1.90 8.27 22.33
N LEU A 86 2.72 7.25 22.12
CA LEU A 86 3.36 6.96 20.81
C LEU A 86 2.37 6.63 19.70
N LEU A 87 1.19 6.09 20.00
CA LEU A 87 0.14 5.88 18.99
C LEU A 87 -0.16 7.15 18.19
N ARG A 88 -0.17 8.31 18.84
CA ARG A 88 -0.44 9.57 18.17
C ARG A 88 0.73 10.03 17.32
N VAL A 89 1.96 9.89 17.82
CA VAL A 89 3.18 10.22 17.08
C VAL A 89 3.30 9.36 15.81
N VAL A 90 3.12 8.05 15.97
CA VAL A 90 3.30 7.08 14.88
C VAL A 90 2.18 7.19 13.83
N PHE A 91 0.93 7.40 14.27
CA PHE A 91 -0.22 7.41 13.36
C PHE A 91 -0.59 8.79 12.84
N GLU A 92 -0.80 9.76 13.75
CA GLU A 92 -1.23 11.10 13.37
C GLU A 92 -0.04 11.97 12.94
N ARG A 93 1.19 11.51 13.17
CA ARG A 93 2.42 12.26 12.95
C ARG A 93 2.38 13.61 13.69
N LYS A 94 1.95 13.58 14.97
CA LYS A 94 1.79 14.76 15.81
C LYS A 94 2.35 14.53 17.20
N VAL A 95 3.01 15.55 17.74
CA VAL A 95 3.41 15.66 19.16
C VAL A 95 2.53 16.74 19.79
N GLY A 96 1.62 16.34 20.69
CA GLY A 96 0.58 17.25 21.11
C GLY A 96 -0.31 17.67 19.92
N PHE A 97 -0.29 18.96 19.58
CA PHE A 97 -0.95 19.52 18.39
C PHE A 97 0.02 19.89 17.28
N HIS A 98 1.31 19.74 17.49
CA HIS A 98 2.35 20.07 16.53
C HIS A 98 2.54 18.89 15.55
N PRO A 99 2.37 19.11 14.23
CA PRO A 99 2.62 18.08 13.23
C PRO A 99 4.11 17.84 13.04
N LEU A 100 4.53 16.60 12.91
CA LEU A 100 5.87 16.28 12.43
C LEU A 100 5.97 16.57 10.92
N PRO A 101 7.10 17.09 10.44
CA PRO A 101 7.33 17.34 9.02
C PRO A 101 7.07 16.10 8.15
N SER A 102 6.60 16.29 6.93
CA SER A 102 6.23 15.19 6.04
C SER A 102 7.42 14.30 5.65
N GLY A 103 8.62 14.87 5.59
CA GLY A 103 9.88 14.18 5.28
C GLY A 103 10.41 13.30 6.42
N VAL A 104 9.94 13.48 7.66
CA VAL A 104 10.40 12.66 8.81
C VAL A 104 9.88 11.24 8.69
N ARG A 105 10.75 10.26 8.68
CA ARG A 105 10.45 8.83 8.69
C ARG A 105 10.51 8.29 10.12
N ILE A 106 9.58 7.41 10.48
CA ILE A 106 9.55 6.83 11.82
C ILE A 106 10.05 5.39 11.72
N VAL A 107 11.12 5.11 12.46
CA VAL A 107 11.69 3.77 12.61
C VAL A 107 11.69 3.43 14.09
N ALA A 108 11.39 2.19 14.42
CA ALA A 108 11.46 1.70 15.80
C ALA A 108 12.30 0.43 15.86
N ALA A 109 12.84 0.14 17.02
CA ALA A 109 13.51 -1.13 17.31
C ALA A 109 12.94 -1.77 18.58
N ALA A 110 12.87 -3.11 18.55
CA ALA A 110 12.39 -3.91 19.65
C ALA A 110 13.17 -5.22 19.74
N ASN A 111 13.18 -5.80 20.92
CA ASN A 111 13.65 -7.17 21.12
C ASN A 111 12.48 -8.14 20.93
N PRO A 112 12.72 -9.34 20.34
CA PRO A 112 11.68 -10.36 20.20
C PRO A 112 11.00 -10.71 21.53
N PRO A 113 9.69 -10.99 21.55
CA PRO A 113 8.94 -11.25 22.79
C PRO A 113 9.51 -12.39 23.64
N ASP A 114 10.08 -13.41 23.02
CA ASP A 114 10.73 -14.56 23.67
C ASP A 114 12.05 -14.21 24.41
N LEU A 115 12.63 -13.06 24.12
CA LEU A 115 13.86 -12.54 24.74
C LEU A 115 13.61 -11.36 25.68
N MET A 116 12.36 -10.95 25.88
CA MET A 116 12.02 -9.84 26.77
C MET A 116 12.02 -10.29 28.23
N VAL A 117 12.93 -9.73 29.00
CA VAL A 117 12.93 -9.85 30.47
C VAL A 117 12.40 -8.54 31.05
N GLY A 118 11.17 -8.57 31.59
CA GLY A 118 10.56 -7.37 32.19
C GLY A 118 10.02 -6.33 31.21
N GLY A 119 9.84 -6.68 29.93
CA GLY A 119 9.22 -5.82 28.92
C GLY A 119 7.69 -5.92 28.88
N TRP A 120 7.08 -5.12 28.00
CA TRP A 120 5.65 -5.10 27.75
C TRP A 120 5.39 -5.54 26.32
N GLU A 121 4.39 -6.40 26.12
CA GLU A 121 3.93 -6.69 24.77
C GLU A 121 3.41 -5.40 24.10
N LEU A 122 3.74 -5.24 22.83
CA LEU A 122 3.21 -4.13 22.07
C LEU A 122 1.71 -4.31 21.85
N SER A 123 0.96 -3.28 22.20
CA SER A 123 -0.50 -3.30 22.00
C SER A 123 -0.84 -3.55 20.51
N PRO A 124 -1.89 -4.35 20.20
CA PRO A 124 -2.27 -4.60 18.83
C PRO A 124 -2.48 -3.33 17.97
N PRO A 125 -3.08 -2.24 18.53
CA PRO A 125 -3.18 -0.99 17.80
C PRO A 125 -1.82 -0.39 17.41
N LEU A 126 -0.80 -0.50 18.26
CA LEU A 126 0.53 0.01 17.95
C LEU A 126 1.24 -0.89 16.94
N ARG A 127 1.18 -2.21 17.11
CA ARG A 127 1.73 -3.17 16.15
C ARG A 127 1.19 -2.95 14.73
N ASN A 128 -0.11 -2.78 14.56
CA ASN A 128 -0.75 -2.59 13.26
C ASN A 128 -0.38 -1.26 12.55
N ARG A 129 0.49 -0.46 13.14
CA ARG A 129 0.96 0.80 12.54
C ARG A 129 2.37 0.72 11.98
N PHE A 130 3.02 -0.41 12.17
CA PHE A 130 4.37 -0.66 11.67
C PHE A 130 4.39 -1.73 10.58
N VAL A 131 5.35 -1.63 9.70
CA VAL A 131 5.87 -2.74 8.92
C VAL A 131 6.92 -3.42 9.78
N HIS A 132 6.76 -4.70 10.05
CA HIS A 132 7.64 -5.46 10.92
C HIS A 132 8.73 -6.15 10.08
N LEU A 133 9.98 -5.99 10.46
CA LEU A 133 11.12 -6.62 9.81
C LEU A 133 11.98 -7.31 10.86
N ASP A 134 12.36 -8.55 10.59
CA ASP A 134 13.37 -9.21 11.39
C ASP A 134 14.76 -8.67 11.03
N TRP A 135 15.54 -8.34 12.05
CA TRP A 135 16.90 -7.81 11.92
C TRP A 135 17.90 -8.79 12.49
N ASP A 136 18.69 -9.36 11.60
CA ASP A 136 19.83 -10.21 11.95
C ASP A 136 21.03 -9.87 11.05
N ILE A 137 22.23 -10.16 11.53
CA ILE A 137 23.44 -9.95 10.76
C ILE A 137 24.06 -11.33 10.46
N PRO A 138 24.07 -11.75 9.18
CA PRO A 138 24.77 -12.97 8.78
C PRO A 138 26.25 -12.91 9.19
N THR A 139 26.76 -14.02 9.70
CA THR A 139 28.15 -14.10 10.18
C THR A 139 29.15 -13.67 9.12
N ASP A 140 28.96 -14.09 7.86
CA ASP A 140 29.86 -13.75 6.76
C ASP A 140 29.89 -12.25 6.47
N LEU A 141 28.73 -11.60 6.53
CA LEU A 141 28.62 -10.13 6.39
C LEU A 141 29.33 -9.43 7.54
N TYR A 142 29.15 -9.89 8.77
CA TYR A 142 29.83 -9.32 9.94
C TYR A 142 31.34 -9.46 9.83
N VAL A 143 31.86 -10.65 9.49
CA VAL A 143 33.29 -10.91 9.29
C VAL A 143 33.87 -10.02 8.18
N HIS A 144 33.16 -9.89 7.05
CA HIS A 144 33.57 -8.99 5.97
C HIS A 144 33.65 -7.55 6.46
N SER A 145 32.63 -7.07 7.17
CA SER A 145 32.55 -5.69 7.64
C SER A 145 33.60 -5.35 8.71
N LEU A 146 34.05 -6.33 9.51
CA LEU A 146 35.17 -6.14 10.44
C LEU A 146 36.48 -5.80 9.73
N THR A 147 36.69 -6.28 8.51
CA THR A 147 37.95 -6.11 7.76
C THR A 147 37.87 -4.98 6.74
N SER A 148 36.72 -4.75 6.14
CA SER A 148 36.51 -3.79 5.02
C SER A 148 35.71 -2.54 5.42
N GLY A 149 35.18 -2.50 6.65
CA GLY A 149 34.22 -1.48 7.08
C GLY A 149 32.78 -1.80 6.63
N TRP A 150 31.82 -1.05 7.18
CA TRP A 150 30.42 -1.13 6.78
C TRP A 150 30.18 -0.24 5.56
N GLU A 151 29.62 -0.84 4.50
CA GLU A 151 29.20 -0.07 3.33
C GLU A 151 27.82 0.55 3.61
N THR A 152 27.72 1.85 3.45
CA THR A 152 26.43 2.57 3.44
C THR A 152 26.02 2.74 1.99
N GLY A 153 24.96 2.02 1.57
CA GLY A 153 24.39 2.20 0.24
C GLY A 153 23.65 3.54 0.11
N GLU A 154 23.56 4.05 -1.11
CA GLU A 154 22.69 5.18 -1.40
C GLU A 154 21.21 4.75 -1.26
N LEU A 155 20.37 5.64 -0.71
CA LEU A 155 18.93 5.39 -0.63
C LEU A 155 18.34 5.46 -2.04
N PRO A 156 17.64 4.41 -2.49
CA PRO A 156 17.05 4.42 -3.82
C PRO A 156 15.91 5.44 -3.91
N GLU A 157 15.89 6.19 -5.00
CA GLU A 157 14.80 7.12 -5.30
C GLU A 157 13.79 6.47 -6.24
N VAL A 158 12.50 6.72 -5.97
CA VAL A 158 11.38 6.26 -6.79
C VAL A 158 10.57 7.46 -7.23
N GLU A 159 10.33 7.59 -8.54
CA GLU A 159 9.50 8.65 -9.09
C GLU A 159 8.05 8.53 -8.59
N ALA A 160 7.50 9.61 -8.03
CA ALA A 160 6.16 9.61 -7.43
C ALA A 160 5.04 9.20 -8.40
N LYS A 161 5.13 9.59 -9.68
CA LYS A 161 4.14 9.22 -10.70
C LYS A 161 4.20 7.73 -11.03
N ALA A 162 5.40 7.19 -11.24
CA ALA A 162 5.60 5.76 -11.48
C ALA A 162 5.12 4.93 -10.29
N HIS A 163 5.42 5.39 -9.06
CA HIS A 163 4.91 4.75 -7.84
C HIS A 163 3.38 4.76 -7.77
N ALA A 164 2.72 5.89 -8.05
CA ALA A 164 1.27 5.98 -8.02
C ALA A 164 0.60 5.05 -9.06
N GLU A 165 1.21 4.85 -10.23
CA GLU A 165 0.73 3.91 -11.24
C GLU A 165 0.89 2.45 -10.79
N LYS A 166 2.06 2.09 -10.27
CA LYS A 166 2.32 0.74 -9.76
C LYS A 166 1.48 0.43 -8.52
N LEU A 167 1.26 1.40 -7.64
CA LEU A 167 0.40 1.24 -6.48
C LEU A 167 -1.02 0.84 -6.90
N ARG A 168 -1.63 1.55 -7.85
CA ARG A 168 -2.96 1.20 -8.37
C ARG A 168 -2.98 -0.19 -9.01
N PHE A 169 -1.94 -0.54 -9.76
CA PHE A 169 -1.79 -1.86 -10.34
C PHE A 169 -1.83 -2.97 -9.28
N PHE A 170 -1.10 -2.82 -8.16
CA PHE A 170 -1.11 -3.82 -7.10
C PHE A 170 -2.35 -3.76 -6.22
N GLN A 171 -2.91 -2.57 -5.94
CA GLN A 171 -4.20 -2.44 -5.25
C GLN A 171 -5.31 -3.20 -5.96
N THR A 172 -5.37 -3.12 -7.29
CA THR A 172 -6.35 -3.86 -8.10
C THR A 172 -6.18 -5.37 -7.94
N ARG A 173 -4.94 -5.88 -7.93
CA ARG A 173 -4.66 -7.32 -7.76
C ARG A 173 -4.96 -7.81 -6.35
N ILE A 174 -4.64 -7.02 -5.35
CA ILE A 174 -4.99 -7.29 -3.95
C ILE A 174 -6.53 -7.31 -3.79
N ALA A 175 -7.25 -6.39 -4.44
CA ALA A 175 -8.70 -6.40 -4.43
C ALA A 175 -9.27 -7.68 -5.08
N GLY A 176 -8.68 -8.16 -6.17
CA GLY A 176 -9.00 -9.47 -6.76
C GLY A 176 -8.79 -10.62 -5.77
N PHE A 177 -7.63 -10.65 -5.11
CA PHE A 177 -7.33 -11.63 -4.07
C PHE A 177 -8.37 -11.63 -2.94
N LEU A 178 -8.70 -10.46 -2.40
CA LEU A 178 -9.65 -10.31 -1.30
C LEU A 178 -11.09 -10.67 -1.70
N ARG A 179 -11.45 -10.61 -2.97
CA ARG A 179 -12.75 -11.14 -3.46
C ARG A 179 -12.83 -12.65 -3.35
N VAL A 180 -11.74 -13.36 -3.61
CA VAL A 180 -11.67 -14.83 -3.49
C VAL A 180 -11.45 -15.27 -2.04
N LYS A 181 -10.74 -14.46 -1.27
CA LYS A 181 -10.38 -14.73 0.13
C LYS A 181 -10.80 -13.59 1.05
N PRO A 182 -12.12 -13.33 1.23
CA PRO A 182 -12.60 -12.20 2.03
C PRO A 182 -12.18 -12.29 3.50
N ASP A 183 -12.00 -13.49 4.04
CA ASP A 183 -11.55 -13.70 5.42
C ASP A 183 -10.10 -13.25 5.64
N ALA A 184 -9.31 -13.13 4.58
CA ALA A 184 -7.94 -12.61 4.66
C ALA A 184 -7.88 -11.09 4.91
N LEU A 185 -9.00 -10.36 4.83
CA LEU A 185 -9.03 -8.90 5.08
C LEU A 185 -8.64 -8.57 6.52
N HIS A 186 -9.04 -9.41 7.47
CA HIS A 186 -8.75 -9.23 8.89
C HIS A 186 -8.23 -10.54 9.50
N ALA A 187 -7.08 -10.49 10.12
CA ALA A 187 -6.55 -11.59 10.92
C ALA A 187 -6.66 -11.29 12.42
N ASN A 188 -6.73 -12.35 13.23
CA ASN A 188 -6.68 -12.21 14.68
C ASN A 188 -5.27 -11.76 15.10
N PRO A 189 -5.13 -10.62 15.81
CA PRO A 189 -3.82 -10.15 16.27
C PRO A 189 -3.08 -11.12 17.19
N GLU A 190 -3.80 -11.95 17.94
CA GLU A 190 -3.22 -12.88 18.91
C GLU A 190 -2.58 -14.10 18.24
N GLU A 191 -2.99 -14.44 17.02
CA GLU A 191 -2.44 -15.55 16.25
C GLU A 191 -1.16 -15.18 15.48
N ASN A 192 -0.81 -13.90 15.46
CA ASN A 192 0.33 -13.39 14.72
C ASN A 192 1.35 -12.76 15.68
N LYS A 193 2.59 -13.20 15.55
CA LYS A 193 3.69 -12.72 16.42
C LYS A 193 3.97 -11.22 16.22
N TYR A 194 3.92 -10.75 14.98
CA TYR A 194 4.29 -9.37 14.58
C TYR A 194 3.15 -8.66 13.83
N GLY A 195 3.27 -8.52 12.54
CA GLY A 195 2.26 -7.95 11.65
C GLY A 195 1.04 -8.84 11.51
N PHE A 196 -0.12 -8.26 11.25
CA PHE A 196 -1.35 -8.99 10.97
C PHE A 196 -2.23 -8.25 9.97
N ALA A 197 -3.02 -9.02 9.21
CA ALA A 197 -3.87 -8.48 8.16
C ALA A 197 -4.97 -7.56 8.72
N SER A 198 -5.09 -6.39 8.11
CA SER A 198 -6.11 -5.38 8.35
C SER A 198 -6.17 -4.45 7.12
N PRO A 199 -7.21 -3.64 6.91
CA PRO A 199 -7.23 -2.70 5.81
C PRO A 199 -5.96 -1.82 5.71
N ARG A 200 -5.42 -1.37 6.84
CA ARG A 200 -4.18 -0.57 6.87
C ARG A 200 -2.96 -1.35 6.40
N SER A 201 -2.78 -2.57 6.91
CA SER A 201 -1.61 -3.38 6.52
C SER A 201 -1.70 -3.86 5.07
N TRP A 202 -2.90 -3.99 4.50
CA TRP A 202 -3.10 -4.19 3.07
C TRP A 202 -2.65 -2.98 2.23
N ASP A 203 -2.95 -1.75 2.69
CA ASP A 203 -2.44 -0.53 2.04
C ASP A 203 -0.91 -0.45 2.10
N PHE A 204 -0.31 -0.83 3.24
CA PHE A 204 1.14 -0.91 3.38
C PHE A 204 1.73 -1.94 2.42
N THR A 205 1.15 -3.13 2.36
CA THR A 205 1.59 -4.20 1.46
C THR A 205 1.54 -3.75 -0.01
N ALA A 206 0.43 -3.13 -0.43
CA ALA A 206 0.29 -2.62 -1.80
C ALA A 206 1.40 -1.63 -2.16
N ALA A 207 1.70 -0.69 -1.25
CA ALA A 207 2.73 0.32 -1.48
C ALA A 207 4.15 -0.28 -1.47
N LEU A 208 4.43 -1.24 -0.58
CA LEU A 208 5.73 -1.91 -0.52
C LEU A 208 5.99 -2.76 -1.75
N VAL A 209 5.02 -3.56 -2.18
CA VAL A 209 5.15 -4.39 -3.39
C VAL A 209 5.30 -3.52 -4.63
N ALA A 210 4.57 -2.39 -4.71
CA ALA A 210 4.72 -1.43 -5.80
C ALA A 210 6.13 -0.81 -5.84
N THR A 211 6.65 -0.39 -4.69
CA THR A 211 8.00 0.16 -4.57
C THR A 211 9.04 -0.89 -4.93
N SER A 212 8.90 -2.11 -4.41
CA SER A 212 9.82 -3.21 -4.69
C SER A 212 9.90 -3.55 -6.18
N ASP A 213 8.75 -3.58 -6.87
CA ASP A 213 8.70 -3.83 -8.32
C ASP A 213 9.45 -2.75 -9.12
N LEU A 214 9.32 -1.48 -8.73
CA LEU A 214 10.06 -0.36 -9.35
C LEU A 214 11.57 -0.42 -9.08
N LEU A 215 11.96 -0.97 -7.94
CA LEU A 215 13.36 -1.19 -7.58
C LEU A 215 13.95 -2.49 -8.18
N GLY A 216 13.16 -3.21 -8.99
CA GLY A 216 13.60 -4.43 -9.67
C GLY A 216 13.32 -5.74 -8.91
N TYR A 217 12.73 -5.69 -7.71
CA TYR A 217 12.31 -6.88 -6.95
C TYR A 217 10.95 -7.38 -7.45
N ARG A 218 10.95 -8.17 -8.52
CA ARG A 218 9.71 -8.62 -9.19
C ARG A 218 9.16 -9.90 -8.57
N ILE A 219 7.84 -10.03 -8.54
CA ILE A 219 7.12 -11.18 -7.96
C ILE A 219 7.51 -12.52 -8.59
N ASN A 220 7.81 -12.54 -9.89
CA ASN A 220 8.15 -13.74 -10.64
C ASN A 220 9.66 -14.05 -10.67
N ASP A 221 10.48 -13.27 -9.97
CA ASP A 221 11.92 -13.47 -9.89
C ASP A 221 12.25 -14.25 -8.60
N GLU A 222 12.68 -15.49 -8.76
CA GLU A 222 13.01 -16.38 -7.63
C GLU A 222 14.11 -15.82 -6.73
N ALA A 223 15.07 -15.09 -7.29
CA ALA A 223 16.16 -14.48 -6.53
C ALA A 223 15.66 -13.38 -5.55
N ASN A 224 14.54 -12.77 -5.84
CA ASN A 224 13.97 -11.65 -5.08
C ASN A 224 12.78 -12.06 -4.20
N ASN A 225 12.42 -13.33 -4.20
CA ASN A 225 11.24 -13.82 -3.48
C ASN A 225 11.31 -13.57 -1.98
N GLN A 226 12.50 -13.64 -1.39
CA GLN A 226 12.68 -13.45 0.05
C GLN A 226 12.35 -12.03 0.47
N VAL A 227 12.77 -10.99 -0.29
CA VAL A 227 12.49 -9.59 0.03
C VAL A 227 10.99 -9.32 0.05
N LEU A 228 10.29 -9.75 -0.99
CA LEU A 228 8.83 -9.58 -1.07
C LEU A 228 8.09 -10.36 0.02
N PHE A 229 8.59 -11.57 0.33
CA PHE A 229 8.02 -12.39 1.38
C PHE A 229 8.18 -11.74 2.77
N GLU A 230 9.35 -11.23 3.09
CA GLU A 230 9.60 -10.54 4.37
C GLU A 230 8.76 -9.28 4.51
N LEU A 231 8.68 -8.44 3.46
CA LEU A 231 7.86 -7.23 3.45
C LEU A 231 6.36 -7.54 3.62
N ALA A 232 5.85 -8.53 2.89
CA ALA A 232 4.45 -8.94 3.00
C ALA A 232 4.15 -9.59 4.36
N THR A 233 5.04 -10.45 4.86
CA THR A 233 4.93 -11.07 6.19
C THR A 233 4.94 -10.02 7.29
N GLY A 234 5.81 -9.02 7.19
CA GLY A 234 5.88 -7.92 8.14
C GLY A 234 4.62 -7.07 8.22
N CYS A 235 3.80 -7.07 7.17
CA CYS A 235 2.51 -6.38 7.14
C CYS A 235 1.34 -7.28 7.54
N LEU A 236 1.25 -8.49 6.95
CA LEU A 236 0.04 -9.33 6.93
C LEU A 236 0.12 -10.55 7.83
N GLY A 237 1.31 -10.91 8.29
CA GLY A 237 1.61 -12.22 8.87
C GLY A 237 1.91 -13.27 7.80
N GLU A 238 2.63 -14.32 8.19
CA GLU A 238 3.24 -15.29 7.28
C GLU A 238 2.21 -16.02 6.41
N ALA A 239 1.16 -16.58 7.00
CA ALA A 239 0.16 -17.34 6.27
C ALA A 239 -0.54 -16.51 5.18
N THR A 240 -0.94 -15.27 5.51
CA THR A 240 -1.60 -14.37 4.57
C THR A 240 -0.64 -13.90 3.48
N ALA A 241 0.63 -13.65 3.82
CA ALA A 241 1.67 -13.28 2.86
C ALA A 241 1.92 -14.37 1.83
N ILE A 242 2.03 -15.64 2.27
CA ILE A 242 2.18 -16.81 1.37
C ILE A 242 1.02 -16.87 0.39
N MET A 243 -0.21 -16.82 0.89
CA MET A 243 -1.41 -16.88 0.04
C MET A 243 -1.48 -15.75 -0.98
N LEU A 244 -1.14 -14.53 -0.57
CA LEU A 244 -1.11 -13.37 -1.48
C LEU A 244 -0.05 -13.53 -2.56
N LEU A 245 1.19 -13.85 -2.18
CA LEU A 245 2.30 -13.95 -3.14
C LEU A 245 2.09 -15.11 -4.13
N GLU A 246 1.53 -16.24 -3.67
CA GLU A 246 1.15 -17.34 -4.54
C GLU A 246 0.07 -16.93 -5.54
N TYR A 247 -0.98 -16.25 -5.08
CA TYR A 247 -2.01 -15.70 -5.96
C TYR A 247 -1.40 -14.75 -7.00
N LEU A 248 -0.58 -13.79 -6.58
CA LEU A 248 0.02 -12.82 -7.50
C LEU A 248 0.95 -13.46 -8.54
N ARG A 249 1.65 -14.55 -8.21
CA ARG A 249 2.49 -15.31 -9.14
C ARG A 249 1.69 -16.11 -10.16
N ASN A 250 0.55 -16.64 -9.73
CA ASN A 250 -0.29 -17.48 -10.57
C ASN A 250 -1.26 -16.69 -11.45
N LEU A 251 -1.40 -15.39 -11.19
CA LEU A 251 -2.29 -14.50 -11.94
C LEU A 251 -1.81 -14.32 -13.38
N ARG A 252 -2.46 -15.00 -14.33
CA ARG A 252 -2.13 -14.95 -15.76
C ARG A 252 -3.17 -14.15 -16.54
N LEU A 253 -2.92 -12.87 -16.70
CA LEU A 253 -3.82 -11.97 -17.43
C LEU A 253 -3.17 -11.52 -18.74
N PRO A 254 -3.95 -11.42 -19.83
CA PRO A 254 -3.48 -10.78 -21.04
C PRO A 254 -3.16 -9.29 -20.80
N ASP A 255 -2.26 -8.75 -21.61
CA ASP A 255 -1.97 -7.32 -21.56
C ASP A 255 -3.24 -6.52 -21.87
N PRO A 256 -3.63 -5.57 -21.00
CA PRO A 256 -4.82 -4.75 -21.25
C PRO A 256 -4.81 -4.00 -22.58
N VAL A 257 -3.63 -3.56 -23.05
CA VAL A 257 -3.51 -2.86 -24.36
C VAL A 257 -3.80 -3.80 -25.50
N ASP A 258 -3.30 -5.05 -25.46
CA ASP A 258 -3.56 -6.05 -26.49
C ASP A 258 -5.07 -6.40 -26.57
N VAL A 259 -5.74 -6.44 -25.41
CA VAL A 259 -7.20 -6.64 -25.35
C VAL A 259 -7.94 -5.44 -25.93
N LEU A 260 -7.57 -4.20 -25.55
CA LEU A 260 -8.21 -2.97 -26.03
C LEU A 260 -7.95 -2.69 -27.51
N THR A 261 -6.83 -3.18 -28.04
CA THR A 261 -6.53 -3.09 -29.49
C THR A 261 -7.16 -4.22 -30.29
N GLY A 262 -7.76 -5.21 -29.61
CA GLY A 262 -8.36 -6.40 -30.27
C GLY A 262 -7.33 -7.42 -30.77
N GLN A 263 -6.06 -7.29 -30.39
CA GLN A 263 -5.01 -8.26 -30.75
C GLN A 263 -5.18 -9.58 -30.00
N VAL A 264 -5.77 -9.54 -28.80
CA VAL A 264 -6.06 -10.71 -27.98
C VAL A 264 -7.55 -10.81 -27.70
N ILE A 265 -8.13 -11.96 -28.01
CA ILE A 265 -9.50 -12.32 -27.62
C ILE A 265 -9.41 -13.06 -26.30
N VAL A 266 -9.99 -12.48 -25.25
CA VAL A 266 -9.98 -13.06 -23.91
C VAL A 266 -10.81 -14.34 -23.84
N PRO A 267 -10.24 -15.51 -23.48
CA PRO A 267 -10.99 -16.75 -23.27
C PRO A 267 -11.64 -16.69 -21.89
N LEU A 268 -12.91 -16.30 -21.82
CA LEU A 268 -13.62 -16.10 -20.53
C LEU A 268 -13.70 -17.38 -19.71
N GLU A 269 -13.78 -18.54 -20.36
CA GLU A 269 -13.83 -19.86 -19.75
C GLU A 269 -12.55 -20.26 -19.01
N GLU A 270 -11.43 -19.62 -19.31
CA GLU A 270 -10.13 -19.89 -18.69
C GLU A 270 -9.85 -18.95 -17.50
N LEU A 271 -10.64 -17.87 -17.35
CA LEU A 271 -10.46 -16.90 -16.27
C LEU A 271 -11.42 -17.18 -15.12
N ASP A 272 -10.91 -17.16 -13.90
CA ASP A 272 -11.76 -17.11 -12.72
C ASP A 272 -12.34 -15.70 -12.48
N ASP A 273 -13.22 -15.57 -11.48
CA ASP A 273 -13.91 -14.31 -11.21
C ASP A 273 -12.96 -13.20 -10.72
N SER A 274 -11.90 -13.56 -10.02
CA SER A 274 -10.90 -12.60 -9.56
C SER A 274 -10.04 -12.09 -10.71
N GLU A 275 -9.64 -12.99 -11.60
CA GLU A 275 -8.88 -12.67 -12.80
C GLU A 275 -9.67 -11.76 -13.74
N LEU A 276 -10.96 -12.06 -13.94
CA LEU A 276 -11.85 -11.24 -14.74
C LEU A 276 -12.02 -9.83 -14.13
N PHE A 277 -12.20 -9.75 -12.81
CA PHE A 277 -12.26 -8.47 -12.11
C PHE A 277 -10.99 -7.64 -12.29
N VAL A 278 -9.82 -8.25 -12.08
CA VAL A 278 -8.52 -7.59 -12.22
C VAL A 278 -8.29 -7.13 -13.67
N LEU A 279 -8.68 -7.96 -14.64
CA LEU A 279 -8.60 -7.60 -16.05
C LEU A 279 -9.42 -6.35 -16.37
N PHE A 280 -10.70 -6.32 -15.98
CA PHE A 280 -11.56 -5.15 -16.21
C PHE A 280 -11.05 -3.89 -15.53
N ALA A 281 -10.53 -4.00 -14.32
CA ALA A 281 -9.94 -2.86 -13.63
C ALA A 281 -8.68 -2.34 -14.35
N GLY A 282 -7.85 -3.23 -14.88
CA GLY A 282 -6.70 -2.87 -15.73
C GLY A 282 -7.12 -2.20 -17.04
N LEU A 283 -8.16 -2.71 -17.72
CA LEU A 283 -8.73 -2.09 -18.92
C LEU A 283 -9.25 -0.68 -18.62
N ASN A 284 -9.92 -0.50 -17.47
CA ASN A 284 -10.42 0.80 -17.03
C ASN A 284 -9.29 1.83 -16.87
N ASP A 285 -8.18 1.44 -16.25
CA ASP A 285 -7.04 2.33 -16.05
C ASP A 285 -6.46 2.84 -17.38
N HIS A 286 -6.43 1.99 -18.40
CA HIS A 286 -6.01 2.38 -19.74
C HIS A 286 -7.02 3.27 -20.43
N LEU A 287 -8.32 2.96 -20.37
CA LEU A 287 -9.38 3.79 -20.94
C LEU A 287 -9.46 5.18 -20.29
N LYS A 288 -9.26 5.28 -18.99
CA LYS A 288 -9.22 6.57 -18.26
C LYS A 288 -8.09 7.49 -18.74
N LYS A 289 -6.95 6.93 -19.13
CA LYS A 289 -5.82 7.69 -19.68
C LYS A 289 -6.10 8.24 -21.08
N GLU A 290 -7.01 7.61 -21.83
CA GLU A 290 -7.30 7.90 -23.23
C GLU A 290 -8.64 8.67 -23.45
N LEU A 291 -9.25 9.20 -22.38
CA LEU A 291 -10.55 9.88 -22.45
C LEU A 291 -10.61 11.01 -23.49
N ASP A 292 -9.51 11.74 -23.66
CA ASP A 292 -9.41 12.86 -24.60
C ASP A 292 -8.76 12.48 -25.95
N SER A 293 -8.23 11.27 -26.07
CA SER A 293 -7.50 10.82 -27.25
C SER A 293 -8.42 10.21 -28.32
N ASP A 294 -7.88 10.08 -29.55
CA ASP A 294 -8.58 9.38 -30.64
C ASP A 294 -8.65 7.87 -30.44
N ARG A 295 -7.93 7.34 -29.44
CA ARG A 295 -7.96 5.92 -29.08
C ARG A 295 -9.20 5.53 -28.29
N LEU A 296 -9.87 6.49 -27.65
CA LEU A 296 -11.04 6.19 -26.81
C LEU A 296 -12.09 5.36 -27.54
N LEU A 297 -12.46 5.78 -28.75
CA LEU A 297 -13.51 5.11 -29.53
C LEU A 297 -13.09 3.69 -29.98
N PRO A 298 -11.94 3.48 -30.65
CA PRO A 298 -11.52 2.13 -31.03
C PRO A 298 -11.23 1.19 -29.86
N TRP A 299 -10.77 1.71 -28.72
CA TRP A 299 -10.50 0.90 -27.54
C TRP A 299 -11.76 0.54 -26.74
N SER A 300 -12.79 1.36 -26.82
CA SER A 300 -14.08 1.07 -26.17
C SER A 300 -14.85 -0.08 -26.84
N ASP A 301 -14.64 -0.35 -28.12
CA ASP A 301 -15.33 -1.43 -28.84
C ASP A 301 -14.97 -2.83 -28.27
N PRO A 302 -13.70 -3.23 -28.18
CA PRO A 302 -13.32 -4.51 -27.56
C PRO A 302 -13.72 -4.60 -26.09
N TYR A 303 -13.63 -3.49 -25.34
CA TYR A 303 -14.09 -3.42 -23.97
C TYR A 303 -15.58 -3.74 -23.82
N LEU A 304 -16.43 -3.06 -24.59
CA LEU A 304 -17.88 -3.28 -24.58
C LEU A 304 -18.25 -4.70 -25.05
N ALA A 305 -17.54 -5.22 -26.05
CA ALA A 305 -17.73 -6.58 -26.52
C ALA A 305 -17.39 -7.63 -25.45
N LEU A 306 -16.26 -7.44 -24.73
CA LEU A 306 -15.86 -8.31 -23.61
C LEU A 306 -16.87 -8.23 -22.47
N ALA A 307 -17.30 -7.03 -22.09
CA ALA A 307 -18.32 -6.83 -21.06
C ALA A 307 -19.64 -7.52 -21.43
N GLY A 308 -20.09 -7.39 -22.69
CA GLY A 308 -21.29 -8.08 -23.18
C GLY A 308 -21.18 -9.60 -23.15
N ARG A 309 -20.00 -10.16 -23.41
CA ARG A 309 -19.75 -11.61 -23.28
C ARG A 309 -19.81 -12.04 -21.82
N ALA A 310 -19.15 -11.32 -20.90
CA ALA A 310 -19.18 -11.63 -19.48
C ALA A 310 -20.59 -11.54 -18.87
N PHE A 311 -21.43 -10.62 -19.35
CA PHE A 311 -22.86 -10.55 -18.98
C PHE A 311 -23.64 -11.79 -19.43
N LYS A 312 -23.44 -12.25 -20.68
CA LYS A 312 -24.10 -13.44 -21.21
C LYS A 312 -23.65 -14.73 -20.51
N ASP A 313 -22.42 -14.75 -20.02
CA ASP A 313 -21.82 -15.85 -19.25
C ASP A 313 -22.27 -15.86 -17.78
N GLY A 314 -23.17 -14.96 -17.38
CA GLY A 314 -23.68 -14.86 -16.01
C GLY A 314 -22.74 -14.21 -14.99
N ARG A 315 -21.59 -13.67 -15.43
CA ARG A 315 -20.54 -13.08 -14.58
C ARG A 315 -20.71 -11.57 -14.40
N ARG A 316 -21.95 -11.13 -14.39
CA ARG A 316 -22.32 -9.72 -14.27
C ARG A 316 -21.83 -9.09 -12.98
N ASP A 317 -22.01 -9.76 -11.84
CA ASP A 317 -21.65 -9.26 -10.51
C ASP A 317 -20.14 -9.02 -10.38
N VAL A 318 -19.36 -9.78 -11.13
CA VAL A 318 -17.90 -9.65 -11.15
C VAL A 318 -17.48 -8.33 -11.78
N ILE A 319 -18.05 -7.99 -12.93
CA ILE A 319 -17.65 -6.80 -13.70
C ILE A 319 -18.45 -5.55 -13.35
N PHE A 320 -19.49 -5.68 -12.50
CA PHE A 320 -20.34 -4.55 -12.10
C PHE A 320 -19.55 -3.40 -11.47
N VAL A 321 -18.65 -3.69 -10.52
CA VAL A 321 -17.86 -2.69 -9.82
C VAL A 321 -16.90 -1.96 -10.79
N PRO A 322 -16.08 -2.64 -11.61
CA PRO A 322 -15.28 -1.98 -12.64
C PRO A 322 -16.11 -1.15 -13.62
N LEU A 323 -17.23 -1.68 -14.10
CA LEU A 323 -18.10 -0.93 -15.01
C LEU A 323 -18.65 0.35 -14.39
N LYS A 324 -19.14 0.26 -13.14
CA LYS A 324 -19.64 1.41 -12.38
C LYS A 324 -18.53 2.45 -12.18
N GLU A 325 -17.34 2.01 -11.83
CA GLU A 325 -16.18 2.89 -11.65
C GLU A 325 -15.82 3.65 -12.94
N LEU A 326 -15.79 2.96 -14.09
CA LEU A 326 -15.53 3.61 -15.38
C LEU A 326 -16.67 4.57 -15.75
N ALA A 327 -17.92 4.16 -15.57
CA ALA A 327 -19.11 4.97 -15.85
C ALA A 327 -19.20 6.22 -14.97
N SER A 328 -18.65 6.20 -13.74
CA SER A 328 -18.58 7.37 -12.86
C SER A 328 -17.62 8.47 -13.35
N THR A 329 -16.81 8.16 -14.35
CA THR A 329 -15.96 9.13 -15.04
C THR A 329 -16.73 9.80 -16.20
N THR A 330 -16.06 10.71 -16.90
CA THR A 330 -16.64 11.30 -18.14
C THR A 330 -16.61 10.35 -19.35
N TRP A 331 -16.21 9.08 -19.16
CA TRP A 331 -16.04 8.10 -20.24
C TRP A 331 -17.29 7.93 -21.10
N LEU A 332 -18.45 7.69 -20.48
CA LEU A 332 -19.72 7.52 -21.22
C LEU A 332 -20.06 8.73 -22.06
N VAL A 333 -19.98 9.92 -21.48
CA VAL A 333 -20.29 11.19 -22.16
C VAL A 333 -19.37 11.40 -23.35
N ARG A 334 -18.06 11.17 -23.15
CA ARG A 334 -17.05 11.34 -24.20
C ARG A 334 -17.17 10.28 -25.28
N LEU A 335 -17.44 9.02 -24.92
CA LEU A 335 -17.65 7.93 -25.86
C LEU A 335 -18.88 8.19 -26.74
N MET A 336 -20.00 8.65 -26.17
CA MET A 336 -21.20 8.98 -26.90
C MET A 336 -20.97 10.18 -27.85
N ALA A 337 -20.27 11.22 -27.40
CA ALA A 337 -19.93 12.37 -28.25
C ALA A 337 -19.03 11.97 -29.44
N LYS A 338 -18.00 11.16 -29.19
CA LYS A 338 -17.11 10.66 -30.25
C LYS A 338 -17.86 9.70 -31.22
N GLY A 339 -18.76 8.85 -30.69
CA GLY A 339 -19.61 7.99 -31.50
C GLY A 339 -20.53 8.77 -32.42
N GLN A 340 -21.15 9.85 -31.91
CA GLN A 340 -22.00 10.74 -32.71
C GLN A 340 -21.21 11.46 -33.80
N ALA A 341 -19.99 11.92 -33.50
CA ALA A 341 -19.10 12.54 -34.46
C ALA A 341 -18.63 11.56 -35.57
N ALA A 342 -18.49 10.26 -35.24
CA ALA A 342 -18.10 9.21 -36.17
C ALA A 342 -19.23 8.76 -37.13
N GLY A 343 -20.48 9.15 -36.88
CA GLY A 343 -21.63 8.92 -37.70
C GLY A 343 -22.76 8.10 -37.08
N PRO A 344 -23.94 8.10 -37.67
CA PRO A 344 -25.16 7.55 -37.05
C PRO A 344 -25.09 6.03 -36.83
N GLU A 345 -24.44 5.29 -37.73
CA GLU A 345 -24.27 3.83 -37.60
C GLU A 345 -23.41 3.48 -36.40
N LYS A 346 -22.27 4.16 -36.24
CA LYS A 346 -21.37 3.94 -35.10
C LYS A 346 -22.02 4.32 -33.77
N PHE A 347 -22.74 5.45 -33.75
CA PHE A 347 -23.51 5.89 -32.60
C PHE A 347 -24.57 4.87 -32.19
N ALA A 348 -25.29 4.27 -33.15
CA ALA A 348 -26.32 3.27 -32.89
C ALA A 348 -25.71 1.99 -32.24
N ILE A 349 -24.56 1.53 -32.78
CA ILE A 349 -23.85 0.36 -32.23
C ILE A 349 -23.44 0.59 -30.75
N ILE A 350 -22.79 1.73 -30.49
CA ILE A 350 -22.33 2.08 -29.15
C ILE A 350 -23.53 2.19 -28.18
N SER A 351 -24.58 2.90 -28.60
CA SER A 351 -25.77 3.07 -27.79
C SER A 351 -26.47 1.75 -27.48
N ALA A 352 -26.54 0.83 -28.45
CA ALA A 352 -27.10 -0.50 -28.24
C ALA A 352 -26.26 -1.32 -27.23
N SER A 353 -24.92 -1.27 -27.35
CA SER A 353 -24.00 -1.96 -26.43
C SER A 353 -24.13 -1.42 -25.00
N ILE A 354 -24.13 -0.10 -24.86
CA ILE A 354 -24.31 0.56 -23.55
C ILE A 354 -25.69 0.20 -22.96
N ASN A 355 -26.76 0.33 -23.73
CA ASN A 355 -28.10 0.01 -23.26
C ASN A 355 -28.21 -1.46 -22.84
N SER A 356 -27.58 -2.38 -23.53
CA SER A 356 -27.55 -3.80 -23.16
C SER A 356 -26.85 -4.06 -21.82
N LEU A 357 -25.74 -3.35 -21.56
CA LEU A 357 -24.97 -3.46 -20.33
C LEU A 357 -25.66 -2.78 -19.15
N PHE A 358 -26.34 -1.66 -19.37
CA PHE A 358 -26.93 -0.81 -18.37
C PHE A 358 -28.46 -0.89 -18.29
N SER A 359 -29.07 -1.92 -18.89
CA SER A 359 -30.54 -2.12 -18.90
C SER A 359 -31.13 -2.52 -17.55
N ASP A 360 -30.31 -2.76 -16.54
CA ASP A 360 -30.70 -3.18 -15.20
C ASP A 360 -30.98 -2.00 -14.25
N GLU A 361 -31.95 -2.15 -13.34
CA GLU A 361 -32.39 -1.10 -12.41
C GLU A 361 -31.25 -0.49 -11.59
N GLY A 362 -30.30 -1.29 -11.08
CA GLY A 362 -29.19 -0.79 -10.27
C GLY A 362 -28.15 0.05 -11.02
N LEU A 363 -28.08 -0.09 -12.34
CA LEU A 363 -27.22 0.75 -13.19
C LEU A 363 -27.99 1.89 -13.85
N ARG A 364 -29.32 1.79 -14.00
CA ARG A 364 -30.19 2.89 -14.46
C ARG A 364 -30.23 4.02 -13.46
N GLU A 365 -30.44 3.77 -12.18
CA GLU A 365 -30.39 4.79 -11.13
C GLU A 365 -29.08 5.58 -11.14
N PHE A 366 -27.98 4.93 -11.49
CA PHE A 366 -26.67 5.57 -11.56
C PHE A 366 -26.49 6.46 -12.79
N ILE A 367 -27.08 6.09 -13.93
CA ILE A 367 -27.03 6.92 -15.18
C ILE A 367 -27.98 8.11 -15.05
N GLU A 368 -29.14 7.98 -14.41
CA GLU A 368 -30.07 9.07 -14.15
C GLU A 368 -29.49 10.16 -13.21
N VAL A 369 -28.55 9.80 -12.35
CA VAL A 369 -27.80 10.74 -11.50
C VAL A 369 -26.70 11.50 -12.26
N LEU A 370 -26.24 10.96 -13.41
CA LEU A 370 -25.18 11.54 -14.25
C LEU A 370 -25.71 12.31 -15.46
N SER A 371 -27.02 12.22 -15.76
CA SER A 371 -27.70 12.96 -16.83
C SER A 371 -28.36 14.23 -16.29
#